data_e0d2689c7d6ace07c4e4bc674e90b89a
#
_entry.id   e0d2689c7d6ace07c4e4bc674e90b89a
#
_cell.length_a   1.000
_cell.length_b   1.000
_cell.length_c   1.000
_cell.angle_alpha   90.00
_cell.angle_beta   90.00
_cell.angle_gamma   90.00
#
_symmetry.space_group_name_H-M   'P 1'
#
loop_
_entity.id
_entity.type
_entity.pdbx_description
1 polymer ?
#
loop_
_entity_poly.entity_id
_entity_poly.type
_entity_poly.pdbx_seq_one_letter_code
_entity_poly.pdbx_strand_id
1 'polypeptide(L)'
;LFWSIGNENPLTTIAEETGRYVKRMDPTRPICYPMIHNYFLSLDFNIPDFVDIFAPHYPPVATLRYYAEAAKRPVILTEYCHSLGQSFEQHKDLWELIEKNDNLAGGCVWEWVDQGMVDRKATFPGKYAWTNKMWLKDSTCITLEGNSGADGMLYANRIPLSNYYELRKNYAQVPVCTERLVGKKGVNHLKVQVANRFDFVDLSEKVSFEWRLLDGKHVVSEGKKSIQCLAGCMGYIPIELVLDESPADRFYVLEIAIYTVEGYS
;
A
#
# COMPACT_ATOMS: atom_id res chain seq x y z
N LEU A 1 -12.87 12.43 9.87
CA LEU A 1 -12.90 12.21 8.46
C LEU A 1 -14.31 11.89 7.96
N PHE A 2 -14.79 10.66 8.11
CA PHE A 2 -16.15 10.24 7.74
C PHE A 2 -16.70 9.19 8.74
N TRP A 3 -18.01 8.99 8.73
CA TRP A 3 -18.66 7.95 9.51
C TRP A 3 -18.81 6.68 8.69
N SER A 4 -18.44 5.54 9.27
CA SER A 4 -18.67 4.21 8.71
C SER A 4 -19.86 3.58 9.41
N ILE A 5 -20.85 3.14 8.66
CA ILE A 5 -22.08 2.55 9.20
C ILE A 5 -22.18 1.10 8.77
N GLY A 6 -22.13 0.20 9.75
CA GLY A 6 -22.17 -1.24 9.53
C GLY A 6 -20.88 -1.80 8.92
N ASN A 7 -20.92 -3.08 8.60
CA ASN A 7 -19.86 -3.82 7.89
C ASN A 7 -20.49 -5.03 7.20
N GLU A 8 -20.55 -5.02 5.87
CA GLU A 8 -21.12 -6.10 5.05
C GLU A 8 -22.56 -6.53 5.42
N ASN A 9 -23.29 -5.64 6.04
CA ASN A 9 -24.68 -5.87 6.39
C ASN A 9 -25.60 -5.42 5.24
N PRO A 10 -26.65 -6.19 4.92
CA PRO A 10 -27.61 -5.76 3.93
C PRO A 10 -28.30 -4.47 4.38
N LEU A 11 -28.66 -3.64 3.41
CA LEU A 11 -29.38 -2.40 3.66
C LEU A 11 -30.82 -2.71 4.12
N THR A 12 -31.03 -2.63 5.42
CA THR A 12 -32.30 -2.84 6.08
C THR A 12 -32.90 -1.51 6.50
N THR A 13 -34.20 -1.50 6.86
CA THR A 13 -34.84 -0.31 7.44
C THR A 13 -34.07 0.23 8.66
N ILE A 14 -33.53 -0.65 9.50
CA ILE A 14 -32.70 -0.23 10.66
C ILE A 14 -31.42 0.46 10.20
N ALA A 15 -30.73 -0.09 9.21
CA ALA A 15 -29.52 0.53 8.65
C ALA A 15 -29.82 1.91 8.05
N GLU A 16 -30.94 2.04 7.33
CA GLU A 16 -31.38 3.32 6.78
C GLU A 16 -31.72 4.35 7.85
N GLU A 17 -32.47 3.95 8.88
CA GLU A 17 -32.83 4.85 10.01
C GLU A 17 -31.58 5.27 10.76
N THR A 18 -30.64 4.34 10.99
CA THR A 18 -29.34 4.64 11.61
C THR A 18 -28.55 5.65 10.80
N GLY A 19 -28.46 5.45 9.49
CA GLY A 19 -27.77 6.37 8.58
C GLY A 19 -28.36 7.76 8.60
N ARG A 20 -29.69 7.86 8.50
CA ARG A 20 -30.39 9.16 8.59
C ARG A 20 -30.26 9.79 9.96
N TYR A 21 -30.23 9.01 11.03
CA TYR A 21 -29.99 9.51 12.40
C TYR A 21 -28.59 10.11 12.52
N VAL A 22 -27.54 9.38 12.09
CA VAL A 22 -26.16 9.88 12.12
C VAL A 22 -26.03 11.17 11.30
N LYS A 23 -26.65 11.23 10.11
CA LYS A 23 -26.64 12.42 9.26
C LYS A 23 -27.26 13.65 9.93
N ARG A 24 -28.34 13.44 10.72
CA ARG A 24 -28.96 14.53 11.50
C ARG A 24 -28.09 14.97 12.68
N MET A 25 -27.43 14.02 13.35
CA MET A 25 -26.58 14.31 14.51
C MET A 25 -25.27 14.99 14.13
N ASP A 26 -24.69 14.61 13.01
CA ASP A 26 -23.46 15.20 12.47
C ASP A 26 -23.55 15.39 10.95
N PRO A 27 -24.11 16.51 10.50
CA PRO A 27 -24.20 16.82 9.07
C PRO A 27 -22.86 17.24 8.45
N THR A 28 -21.79 17.39 9.24
CA THR A 28 -20.50 17.90 8.78
C THR A 28 -19.61 16.83 8.19
N ARG A 29 -19.86 15.53 8.50
CA ARG A 29 -19.07 14.41 8.01
C ARG A 29 -19.85 13.57 7.00
N PRO A 30 -19.19 13.15 5.92
CA PRO A 30 -19.77 12.19 4.99
C PRO A 30 -19.92 10.81 5.64
N ILE A 31 -20.81 10.02 5.11
CA ILE A 31 -21.10 8.65 5.56
C ILE A 31 -20.71 7.67 4.46
N CYS A 32 -19.94 6.63 4.83
CA CYS A 32 -19.74 5.47 4.00
C CYS A 32 -20.54 4.26 4.51
N TYR A 33 -20.85 3.35 3.60
CA TYR A 33 -21.53 2.09 3.90
C TYR A 33 -20.72 0.93 3.33
N PRO A 34 -19.87 0.27 4.16
CA PRO A 34 -19.00 -0.82 3.71
C PRO A 34 -19.80 -2.07 3.31
N MET A 35 -19.61 -2.53 2.06
CA MET A 35 -20.30 -3.68 1.49
C MET A 35 -19.41 -4.48 0.54
N ILE A 36 -19.72 -5.75 0.35
CA ILE A 36 -19.08 -6.58 -0.66
C ILE A 36 -19.12 -5.92 -2.04
N HIS A 37 -18.09 -6.13 -2.84
CA HIS A 37 -17.78 -5.36 -4.04
C HIS A 37 -18.91 -5.22 -5.08
N ASN A 38 -19.80 -6.18 -5.18
CA ASN A 38 -20.88 -6.15 -6.17
C ASN A 38 -22.21 -5.59 -5.64
N TYR A 39 -22.29 -5.24 -4.36
CA TYR A 39 -23.54 -4.81 -3.74
C TYR A 39 -24.10 -3.54 -4.39
N PHE A 40 -23.28 -2.50 -4.52
CA PHE A 40 -23.72 -1.24 -5.15
C PHE A 40 -24.03 -1.41 -6.63
N LEU A 41 -23.36 -2.33 -7.31
CA LEU A 41 -23.63 -2.66 -8.71
C LEU A 41 -24.97 -3.36 -8.87
N SER A 42 -25.32 -4.26 -7.95
CA SER A 42 -26.61 -4.98 -7.97
C SER A 42 -27.82 -4.06 -7.77
N LEU A 43 -27.60 -2.88 -7.20
CA LEU A 43 -28.60 -1.84 -7.01
C LEU A 43 -28.55 -0.75 -8.09
N ASP A 44 -27.74 -0.93 -9.12
CA ASP A 44 -27.47 0.10 -10.15
C ASP A 44 -27.13 1.46 -9.54
N PHE A 45 -26.33 1.45 -8.47
CA PHE A 45 -26.01 2.61 -7.63
C PHE A 45 -27.23 3.37 -7.03
N ASN A 46 -28.40 2.76 -7.07
CA ASN A 46 -29.61 3.34 -6.47
C ASN A 46 -29.64 3.04 -4.98
N ILE A 47 -28.93 3.83 -4.21
CA ILE A 47 -28.79 3.69 -2.76
C ILE A 47 -29.29 4.96 -2.05
N PRO A 48 -29.64 4.86 -0.75
CA PRO A 48 -30.12 5.99 0.02
C PRO A 48 -29.20 7.20 -0.01
N ASP A 49 -29.78 8.37 0.09
CA ASP A 49 -29.13 9.67 0.02
C ASP A 49 -28.16 9.96 1.16
N PHE A 50 -28.31 9.28 2.31
CA PHE A 50 -27.40 9.41 3.42
C PHE A 50 -26.01 8.79 3.16
N VAL A 51 -25.86 7.88 2.21
CA VAL A 51 -24.58 7.29 1.84
C VAL A 51 -23.84 8.25 0.91
N ASP A 52 -22.84 8.95 1.39
CA ASP A 52 -22.08 9.93 0.61
C ASP A 52 -20.90 9.29 -0.13
N ILE A 53 -20.37 8.17 0.36
CA ILE A 53 -19.18 7.51 -0.15
C ILE A 53 -19.49 6.02 -0.38
N PHE A 54 -19.19 5.52 -1.55
CA PHE A 54 -19.23 4.07 -1.82
C PHE A 54 -18.00 3.38 -1.22
N ALA A 55 -18.23 2.32 -0.47
CA ALA A 55 -17.18 1.59 0.22
C ALA A 55 -17.22 0.08 -0.14
N PRO A 56 -16.90 -0.29 -1.40
CA PRO A 56 -16.88 -1.69 -1.81
C PRO A 56 -15.68 -2.43 -1.21
N HIS A 57 -15.92 -3.62 -0.66
CA HIS A 57 -14.88 -4.52 -0.17
C HIS A 57 -14.38 -5.45 -1.27
N TYR A 58 -13.09 -5.67 -1.33
CA TYR A 58 -12.39 -6.64 -2.19
C TYR A 58 -12.81 -6.63 -3.67
N PRO A 59 -12.94 -5.47 -4.32
CA PRO A 59 -13.31 -5.48 -5.73
C PRO A 59 -12.16 -6.06 -6.58
N PRO A 60 -12.45 -6.97 -7.52
CA PRO A 60 -11.52 -7.28 -8.58
C PRO A 60 -11.14 -6.03 -9.39
N VAL A 61 -9.98 -6.03 -10.03
CA VAL A 61 -9.49 -4.89 -10.83
C VAL A 61 -10.51 -4.42 -11.86
N ALA A 62 -11.17 -5.35 -12.55
CA ALA A 62 -12.21 -5.01 -13.53
C ALA A 62 -13.41 -4.30 -12.89
N THR A 63 -13.82 -4.75 -11.71
CA THR A 63 -14.92 -4.13 -10.96
C THR A 63 -14.54 -2.74 -10.46
N LEU A 64 -13.34 -2.57 -9.94
CA LEU A 64 -12.86 -1.25 -9.50
C LEU A 64 -12.77 -0.26 -10.67
N ARG A 65 -12.33 -0.73 -11.85
CA ARG A 65 -12.33 0.09 -13.07
C ARG A 65 -13.72 0.57 -13.43
N TYR A 66 -14.72 -0.31 -13.35
CA TYR A 66 -16.11 0.08 -13.58
C TYR A 66 -16.59 1.10 -12.53
N TYR A 67 -16.23 0.97 -11.26
CA TYR A 67 -16.53 1.99 -10.25
C TYR A 67 -15.88 3.34 -10.60
N ALA A 68 -14.64 3.33 -11.07
CA ALA A 68 -13.94 4.55 -11.47
C ALA A 68 -14.68 5.31 -12.57
N GLU A 69 -15.32 4.59 -13.49
CA GLU A 69 -16.05 5.17 -14.64
C GLU A 69 -17.51 5.53 -14.32
N ALA A 70 -18.20 4.67 -13.56
CA ALA A 70 -19.67 4.74 -13.42
C ALA A 70 -20.14 5.34 -12.09
N ALA A 71 -19.33 5.29 -11.03
CA ALA A 71 -19.74 5.77 -9.72
C ALA A 71 -19.89 7.30 -9.70
N LYS A 72 -21.04 7.79 -9.23
CA LYS A 72 -21.36 9.22 -9.11
C LYS A 72 -20.94 9.81 -7.76
N ARG A 73 -20.40 9.00 -6.86
CA ARG A 73 -19.94 9.38 -5.52
C ARG A 73 -18.50 8.91 -5.38
N PRO A 74 -17.70 9.54 -4.52
CA PRO A 74 -16.35 9.05 -4.22
C PRO A 74 -16.38 7.59 -3.79
N VAL A 75 -15.35 6.85 -4.15
CA VAL A 75 -15.18 5.43 -3.82
C VAL A 75 -13.96 5.27 -2.92
N ILE A 76 -14.12 4.59 -1.79
CA ILE A 76 -13.02 4.18 -0.92
C ILE A 76 -13.10 2.68 -0.66
N LEU A 77 -12.00 1.97 -0.82
CA LEU A 77 -11.93 0.55 -0.49
C LEU A 77 -11.67 0.41 1.01
N THR A 78 -12.72 0.30 1.82
CA THR A 78 -12.56 0.17 3.28
C THR A 78 -11.96 -1.16 3.70
N GLU A 79 -12.01 -2.16 2.82
CA GLU A 79 -11.22 -3.39 2.88
C GLU A 79 -10.82 -3.80 1.47
N TYR A 80 -9.54 -4.10 1.25
CA TYR A 80 -9.07 -4.69 0.01
C TYR A 80 -7.77 -5.47 0.21
N CYS A 81 -7.41 -6.31 -0.76
CA CYS A 81 -6.19 -7.10 -0.74
C CYS A 81 -6.06 -7.92 0.56
N HIS A 82 -7.04 -8.76 0.83
CA HIS A 82 -7.05 -9.66 1.98
C HIS A 82 -5.77 -10.47 2.08
N SER A 83 -4.96 -10.25 3.10
CA SER A 83 -3.62 -10.81 3.22
C SER A 83 -3.58 -12.19 3.86
N LEU A 84 -4.58 -13.02 3.61
CA LEU A 84 -4.64 -14.37 4.15
C LEU A 84 -3.49 -15.24 3.61
N GLY A 85 -2.56 -15.60 4.46
CA GLY A 85 -1.38 -16.37 4.10
C GLY A 85 -0.43 -15.58 3.18
N GLN A 86 -0.21 -16.07 1.96
CA GLN A 86 0.59 -15.43 0.93
C GLN A 86 -0.28 -14.71 -0.12
N SER A 87 -1.57 -14.59 0.14
CA SER A 87 -2.52 -14.00 -0.77
C SER A 87 -2.51 -12.48 -0.63
N PHE A 88 -1.87 -11.83 -1.58
CA PHE A 88 -1.82 -10.37 -1.69
C PHE A 88 -1.88 -9.96 -3.16
N GLU A 89 -2.76 -10.62 -3.89
CA GLU A 89 -2.87 -10.45 -5.33
C GLU A 89 -3.45 -9.08 -5.70
N GLN A 90 -3.04 -8.60 -6.87
CA GLN A 90 -3.60 -7.42 -7.53
C GLN A 90 -3.41 -6.09 -6.77
N HIS A 91 -2.69 -6.05 -5.65
CA HIS A 91 -2.50 -4.80 -4.90
C HIS A 91 -1.91 -3.70 -5.78
N LYS A 92 -0.88 -4.00 -6.56
CA LYS A 92 -0.26 -3.05 -7.47
C LYS A 92 -1.27 -2.50 -8.49
N ASP A 93 -2.03 -3.39 -9.14
CA ASP A 93 -2.97 -3.00 -10.19
C ASP A 93 -4.14 -2.18 -9.64
N LEU A 94 -4.63 -2.53 -8.46
CA LEU A 94 -5.67 -1.77 -7.76
C LEU A 94 -5.17 -0.40 -7.33
N TRP A 95 -3.94 -0.34 -6.77
CA TRP A 95 -3.35 0.91 -6.34
C TRP A 95 -3.06 1.86 -7.52
N GLU A 96 -2.57 1.34 -8.64
CA GLU A 96 -2.39 2.11 -9.86
C GLU A 96 -3.71 2.66 -10.42
N LEU A 97 -4.82 1.94 -10.28
CA LEU A 97 -6.15 2.46 -10.64
C LEU A 97 -6.57 3.59 -9.71
N ILE A 98 -6.35 3.43 -8.40
CA ILE A 98 -6.68 4.46 -7.40
C ILE A 98 -5.90 5.74 -7.72
N GLU A 99 -4.60 5.65 -7.95
CA GLU A 99 -3.76 6.83 -8.26
C GLU A 99 -4.12 7.55 -9.57
N LYS A 100 -4.75 6.86 -10.51
CA LYS A 100 -5.10 7.40 -11.83
C LYS A 100 -6.52 7.97 -11.94
N ASN A 101 -7.35 7.81 -10.90
CA ASN A 101 -8.77 8.18 -10.96
C ASN A 101 -9.19 9.00 -9.75
N ASP A 102 -9.56 10.23 -9.98
CA ASP A 102 -9.88 11.23 -8.94
C ASP A 102 -11.07 10.84 -8.05
N ASN A 103 -11.98 9.99 -8.52
CA ASN A 103 -13.12 9.53 -7.73
C ASN A 103 -12.81 8.30 -6.87
N LEU A 104 -11.61 7.70 -7.00
CA LEU A 104 -11.12 6.64 -6.14
C LEU A 104 -10.26 7.24 -5.03
N ALA A 105 -10.83 7.38 -3.84
CA ALA A 105 -10.23 8.12 -2.73
C ALA A 105 -9.15 7.34 -1.96
N GLY A 106 -8.91 6.08 -2.30
CA GLY A 106 -7.92 5.24 -1.62
C GLY A 106 -8.48 3.93 -1.09
N GLY A 107 -7.73 3.29 -0.20
CA GLY A 107 -8.15 2.03 0.41
C GLY A 107 -7.37 1.66 1.66
N CYS A 108 -7.96 0.75 2.45
CA CYS A 108 -7.36 0.16 3.63
C CYS A 108 -7.16 -1.33 3.40
N VAL A 109 -5.94 -1.80 3.43
CA VAL A 109 -5.67 -3.23 3.28
C VAL A 109 -6.24 -4.01 4.47
N TRP A 110 -6.81 -5.17 4.23
CA TRP A 110 -7.18 -6.09 5.27
C TRP A 110 -6.14 -7.19 5.41
N GLU A 111 -5.32 -7.16 6.47
CA GLU A 111 -5.26 -6.12 7.49
C GLU A 111 -3.80 -5.81 7.86
N TRP A 112 -3.61 -4.84 8.75
CA TRP A 112 -2.25 -4.40 9.09
C TRP A 112 -1.49 -5.42 9.95
N VAL A 113 -2.13 -5.98 10.96
CA VAL A 113 -1.50 -6.87 11.95
C VAL A 113 -2.39 -8.05 12.26
N ASP A 114 -1.83 -9.25 12.28
CA ASP A 114 -2.54 -10.44 12.73
C ASP A 114 -3.27 -10.21 14.06
N GLN A 115 -4.53 -10.56 14.13
CA GLN A 115 -5.38 -10.47 15.33
C GLN A 115 -5.11 -11.63 16.29
N GLY A 116 -3.85 -11.94 16.52
CA GLY A 116 -3.43 -13.02 17.38
C GLY A 116 -3.06 -12.56 18.78
N MET A 117 -3.37 -13.39 19.76
CA MET A 117 -2.89 -13.25 21.13
C MET A 117 -1.68 -14.15 21.34
N VAL A 118 -0.65 -13.66 22.04
CA VAL A 118 0.51 -14.48 22.39
C VAL A 118 0.18 -15.31 23.63
N ASP A 119 0.13 -16.63 23.46
CA ASP A 119 0.08 -17.57 24.57
C ASP A 119 1.45 -18.20 24.81
N ARG A 120 2.15 -17.74 25.83
CA ARG A 120 3.47 -18.24 26.21
C ARG A 120 3.45 -19.65 26.81
N LYS A 121 2.26 -20.15 27.15
CA LYS A 121 2.08 -21.49 27.75
C LYS A 121 1.62 -22.53 26.71
N ALA A 122 1.18 -22.09 25.55
CA ALA A 122 0.74 -23.00 24.53
C ALA A 122 1.92 -23.83 23.99
N THR A 123 1.81 -25.13 24.09
CA THR A 123 2.78 -26.07 23.52
C THR A 123 2.38 -26.40 22.09
N PHE A 124 3.31 -26.21 21.22
CA PHE A 124 3.21 -26.63 19.82
C PHE A 124 3.73 -28.06 19.61
N PRO A 125 3.28 -28.81 18.62
CA PRO A 125 2.24 -28.54 17.64
C PRO A 125 0.86 -28.86 18.18
N GLY A 126 0.08 -27.85 18.39
CA GLY A 126 -1.29 -27.99 18.87
C GLY A 126 -2.32 -28.01 17.75
N LYS A 127 -3.56 -27.74 18.14
CA LYS A 127 -4.74 -27.63 17.28
C LYS A 127 -4.61 -26.59 16.13
N TYR A 128 -3.56 -25.78 16.15
CA TYR A 128 -3.35 -24.60 15.31
C TYR A 128 -2.27 -24.76 14.25
N ALA A 129 -1.86 -26.01 13.97
CA ALA A 129 -0.79 -26.37 13.02
C ALA A 129 -0.99 -25.82 11.59
N TRP A 130 -2.20 -25.44 11.24
CA TRP A 130 -2.56 -24.94 9.93
C TRP A 130 -2.39 -23.41 9.77
N THR A 131 -2.06 -22.69 10.84
CA THR A 131 -1.78 -21.26 10.80
C THR A 131 -0.29 -20.98 10.83
N ASN A 132 0.38 -21.17 9.71
CA ASN A 132 1.85 -21.05 9.59
C ASN A 132 2.42 -19.70 10.02
N LYS A 133 1.62 -18.67 10.12
CA LYS A 133 2.02 -17.33 10.54
C LYS A 133 2.28 -17.20 12.05
N MET A 134 1.97 -18.22 12.84
CA MET A 134 1.88 -18.09 14.29
C MET A 134 3.07 -18.65 15.06
N TRP A 135 4.13 -19.01 14.36
CA TRP A 135 5.30 -19.61 14.96
C TRP A 135 6.31 -18.60 15.44
N LEU A 136 6.42 -18.48 16.73
CA LEU A 136 7.48 -17.76 17.40
C LEU A 136 8.39 -18.77 18.08
N LYS A 137 9.69 -18.47 18.12
CA LYS A 137 10.69 -19.38 18.70
C LYS A 137 10.38 -19.83 20.13
N ASP A 138 9.83 -18.93 20.92
CA ASP A 138 9.63 -19.11 22.36
C ASP A 138 8.15 -18.88 22.80
N SER A 139 7.25 -18.71 21.85
CA SER A 139 5.83 -18.47 22.14
C SER A 139 4.94 -18.83 20.98
N THR A 140 3.69 -19.12 21.26
CA THR A 140 2.67 -19.36 20.27
C THR A 140 1.70 -18.20 20.24
N CYS A 141 1.37 -17.75 19.05
CA CYS A 141 0.29 -16.82 18.85
C CYS A 141 -0.97 -17.62 18.54
N ILE A 142 -2.03 -17.39 19.22
CA ILE A 142 -3.33 -18.02 18.96
C ILE A 142 -4.31 -16.99 18.45
N THR A 143 -5.12 -17.37 17.48
CA THR A 143 -6.29 -16.60 17.09
C THR A 143 -7.54 -17.37 17.52
N LEU A 144 -8.55 -16.65 17.95
CA LEU A 144 -9.85 -17.24 18.29
C LEU A 144 -10.68 -17.51 17.03
N GLU A 145 -10.33 -16.90 15.92
CA GLU A 145 -11.08 -16.90 14.65
C GLU A 145 -10.44 -17.80 13.57
N GLY A 146 -9.55 -18.69 13.96
CA GLY A 146 -8.89 -19.56 13.01
C GLY A 146 -8.04 -18.81 11.99
N ASN A 147 -8.23 -19.08 10.69
CA ASN A 147 -7.50 -18.43 9.62
C ASN A 147 -7.74 -16.92 9.56
N SER A 148 -8.95 -16.49 9.86
CA SER A 148 -9.37 -15.09 9.73
C SER A 148 -8.59 -14.14 10.63
N GLY A 149 -7.96 -14.64 11.68
CA GLY A 149 -7.11 -13.82 12.54
C GLY A 149 -5.63 -13.78 12.14
N ALA A 150 -5.26 -14.33 10.99
CA ALA A 150 -3.89 -14.39 10.48
C ALA A 150 -3.76 -13.68 9.12
N ASP A 151 -4.38 -12.52 8.97
CA ASP A 151 -4.55 -11.76 7.73
C ASP A 151 -3.65 -10.53 7.66
N GLY A 152 -2.79 -10.34 8.66
CA GLY A 152 -1.95 -9.15 8.78
C GLY A 152 -0.82 -9.09 7.77
N MET A 153 -0.40 -7.87 7.45
CA MET A 153 0.89 -7.58 6.83
C MET A 153 2.04 -7.85 7.79
N LEU A 154 1.74 -7.84 9.08
CA LEU A 154 2.67 -8.12 10.17
C LEU A 154 2.12 -9.27 11.01
N TYR A 155 3.01 -10.09 11.54
CA TYR A 155 2.63 -11.00 12.61
C TYR A 155 2.11 -10.26 13.85
N ALA A 156 1.39 -10.94 14.73
CA ALA A 156 0.91 -10.35 15.97
C ALA A 156 2.02 -9.71 16.84
N ASN A 157 3.26 -10.19 16.73
CA ASN A 157 4.45 -9.61 17.37
C ASN A 157 5.12 -8.50 16.56
N ARG A 158 4.49 -8.02 15.49
CA ARG A 158 4.94 -6.93 14.60
C ARG A 158 6.11 -7.28 13.67
N ILE A 159 6.51 -8.53 13.55
CA ILE A 159 7.49 -8.95 12.54
C ILE A 159 6.84 -8.87 11.15
N PRO A 160 7.45 -8.17 10.18
CA PRO A 160 6.89 -8.04 8.84
C PRO A 160 6.83 -9.37 8.07
N LEU A 161 5.74 -9.56 7.33
CA LEU A 161 5.56 -10.61 6.33
C LEU A 161 6.02 -10.12 4.94
N SER A 162 6.12 -11.03 3.98
CA SER A 162 6.48 -10.68 2.59
C SER A 162 5.58 -9.62 1.98
N ASN A 163 4.28 -9.71 2.25
CA ASN A 163 3.26 -8.78 1.77
C ASN A 163 3.48 -7.33 2.23
N TYR A 164 4.05 -7.15 3.42
CA TYR A 164 4.43 -5.83 3.92
C TYR A 164 5.42 -5.11 3.00
N TYR A 165 6.42 -5.82 2.50
CA TYR A 165 7.44 -5.21 1.63
C TYR A 165 6.87 -4.84 0.27
N GLU A 166 5.93 -5.61 -0.25
CA GLU A 166 5.20 -5.26 -1.47
C GLU A 166 4.31 -4.04 -1.26
N LEU A 167 3.54 -4.02 -0.17
CA LEU A 167 2.74 -2.86 0.22
C LEU A 167 3.61 -1.60 0.34
N ARG A 168 4.71 -1.69 1.07
CA ARG A 168 5.66 -0.59 1.24
C ARG A 168 6.18 -0.06 -0.10
N LYS A 169 6.49 -0.95 -1.04
CA LYS A 169 6.94 -0.57 -2.38
C LYS A 169 5.85 0.15 -3.16
N ASN A 170 4.62 -0.39 -3.13
CA ASN A 170 3.51 0.16 -3.90
C ASN A 170 3.02 1.51 -3.33
N TYR A 171 3.07 1.68 -2.01
CA TYR A 171 2.71 2.93 -1.33
C TYR A 171 3.86 3.95 -1.24
N ALA A 172 5.02 3.65 -1.82
CA ALA A 172 6.16 4.56 -1.77
C ALA A 172 5.80 5.93 -2.34
N GLN A 173 5.98 6.98 -1.56
CA GLN A 173 5.73 8.36 -1.98
C GLN A 173 6.75 8.86 -3.02
N VAL A 174 7.92 8.21 -3.06
CA VAL A 174 8.99 8.53 -4.01
C VAL A 174 9.49 7.24 -4.67
N PRO A 175 8.70 6.63 -5.57
CA PRO A 175 9.15 5.43 -6.27
C PRO A 175 10.27 5.75 -7.26
N VAL A 176 11.24 4.84 -7.35
CA VAL A 176 12.25 4.84 -8.40
C VAL A 176 11.64 4.18 -9.65
N CYS A 177 11.58 4.93 -10.75
CA CYS A 177 10.93 4.52 -11.98
C CYS A 177 11.90 3.95 -13.02
N THR A 178 13.21 4.10 -12.81
CA THR A 178 14.26 3.56 -13.70
C THR A 178 14.60 2.14 -13.29
N GLU A 179 14.38 1.17 -14.16
CA GLU A 179 14.70 -0.23 -13.91
C GLU A 179 16.11 -0.60 -14.36
N ARG A 180 16.62 0.07 -15.41
CA ARG A 180 17.91 -0.25 -16.02
C ARG A 180 18.61 1.00 -16.53
N LEU A 181 19.92 1.04 -16.32
CA LEU A 181 20.82 2.04 -16.89
C LEU A 181 21.91 1.35 -17.71
N VAL A 182 22.44 2.06 -18.69
CA VAL A 182 23.56 1.57 -19.50
C VAL A 182 24.75 2.48 -19.27
N GLY A 183 25.81 1.90 -18.74
CA GLY A 183 27.09 2.60 -18.52
C GLY A 183 28.12 2.26 -19.62
N LYS A 184 29.22 3.00 -19.65
CA LYS A 184 30.40 2.76 -20.50
C LYS A 184 31.68 2.92 -19.67
N LYS A 185 32.79 2.40 -20.17
CA LYS A 185 34.12 2.68 -19.60
C LYS A 185 34.38 4.18 -19.57
N GLY A 186 34.94 4.68 -18.47
CA GLY A 186 35.23 6.09 -18.25
C GLY A 186 34.08 6.81 -17.56
N VAL A 187 33.98 8.10 -17.78
CA VAL A 187 32.99 8.98 -17.14
C VAL A 187 31.59 8.70 -17.66
N ASN A 188 30.64 8.55 -16.72
CA ASN A 188 29.22 8.35 -16.97
C ASN A 188 28.40 9.44 -16.27
N HIS A 189 27.45 10.02 -16.99
CA HIS A 189 26.44 10.92 -16.48
C HIS A 189 25.06 10.25 -16.65
N LEU A 190 24.63 9.58 -15.61
CA LEU A 190 23.39 8.79 -15.59
C LEU A 190 22.26 9.60 -14.95
N LYS A 191 21.02 9.26 -15.26
CA LYS A 191 19.83 9.87 -14.68
C LYS A 191 18.88 8.77 -14.21
N VAL A 192 18.58 8.77 -12.93
CA VAL A 192 17.57 7.87 -12.37
C VAL A 192 16.28 8.64 -12.20
N GLN A 193 15.23 8.16 -12.87
CA GLN A 193 13.91 8.77 -12.80
C GLN A 193 13.22 8.36 -11.52
N VAL A 194 12.60 9.33 -10.84
CA VAL A 194 11.74 9.15 -9.67
C VAL A 194 10.44 9.92 -9.86
N ALA A 195 9.37 9.46 -9.23
CA ALA A 195 8.14 10.23 -9.14
C ALA A 195 8.02 10.88 -7.76
N ASN A 196 7.46 12.07 -7.71
CA ASN A 196 7.01 12.69 -6.47
C ASN A 196 5.50 12.49 -6.34
N ARG A 197 5.07 11.60 -5.46
CA ARG A 197 3.66 11.29 -5.18
C ARG A 197 3.12 12.07 -3.99
N PHE A 198 3.88 12.99 -3.42
CA PHE A 198 3.35 13.92 -2.43
C PHE A 198 2.38 14.91 -3.11
N ASP A 199 1.36 15.35 -2.36
CA ASP A 199 0.38 16.31 -2.87
C ASP A 199 0.83 17.77 -2.76
N PHE A 200 1.69 18.09 -1.77
CA PHE A 200 1.98 19.47 -1.39
C PHE A 200 3.47 19.76 -1.15
N VAL A 201 4.36 18.81 -1.40
CA VAL A 201 5.77 18.90 -0.99
C VAL A 201 6.70 18.76 -2.17
N ASP A 202 7.65 19.69 -2.33
CA ASP A 202 8.80 19.52 -3.22
C ASP A 202 9.80 18.55 -2.58
N LEU A 203 10.40 17.63 -3.37
CA LEU A 203 11.34 16.65 -2.84
C LEU A 203 12.56 17.28 -2.18
N SER A 204 13.01 18.46 -2.66
CA SER A 204 14.17 19.16 -2.09
C SER A 204 13.97 19.57 -0.62
N GLU A 205 12.71 19.73 -0.19
CA GLU A 205 12.37 20.15 1.16
C GLU A 205 12.34 18.99 2.17
N LYS A 206 12.01 17.78 1.70
CA LYS A 206 11.71 16.67 2.58
C LYS A 206 12.58 15.43 2.38
N VAL A 207 13.29 15.31 1.25
CA VAL A 207 13.92 14.06 0.84
C VAL A 207 15.37 14.27 0.42
N SER A 208 16.24 13.35 0.85
CA SER A 208 17.60 13.21 0.33
C SER A 208 17.80 11.81 -0.23
N PHE A 209 18.58 11.71 -1.28
CA PHE A 209 18.92 10.46 -1.95
C PHE A 209 20.36 10.11 -1.71
N GLU A 210 20.62 8.92 -1.24
CA GLU A 210 21.97 8.32 -1.22
C GLU A 210 22.00 7.17 -2.23
N TRP A 211 23.05 7.08 -2.98
CA TRP A 211 23.20 6.01 -3.96
C TRP A 211 24.56 5.32 -3.82
N ARG A 212 24.57 4.02 -4.11
CA ARG A 212 25.76 3.20 -4.16
C ARG A 212 25.75 2.33 -5.40
N LEU A 213 26.84 2.30 -6.13
CA LEU A 213 27.07 1.36 -7.23
C LEU A 213 27.87 0.17 -6.70
N LEU A 214 27.31 -1.02 -6.86
CA LEU A 214 27.91 -2.26 -6.34
C LEU A 214 28.36 -3.16 -7.48
N ASP A 215 29.57 -3.74 -7.34
CA ASP A 215 30.04 -4.92 -8.08
C ASP A 215 30.02 -6.11 -7.09
N GLY A 216 29.02 -6.96 -7.20
CA GLY A 216 28.71 -7.96 -6.17
C GLY A 216 28.44 -7.31 -4.82
N LYS A 217 29.37 -7.48 -3.85
CA LYS A 217 29.29 -6.88 -2.51
C LYS A 217 30.17 -5.65 -2.34
N HIS A 218 30.97 -5.29 -3.32
CA HIS A 218 31.91 -4.19 -3.26
C HIS A 218 31.29 -2.89 -3.73
N VAL A 219 31.41 -1.83 -2.94
CA VAL A 219 31.00 -0.48 -3.36
C VAL A 219 32.06 0.06 -4.31
N VAL A 220 31.67 0.32 -5.56
CA VAL A 220 32.51 0.89 -6.61
C VAL A 220 32.47 2.41 -6.58
N SER A 221 31.29 2.97 -6.33
CA SER A 221 31.08 4.42 -6.24
C SER A 221 29.84 4.70 -5.41
N GLU A 222 29.81 5.85 -4.76
CA GLU A 222 28.67 6.29 -3.96
C GLU A 222 28.51 7.80 -3.97
N GLY A 223 27.37 8.29 -3.56
CA GLY A 223 27.13 9.72 -3.45
C GLY A 223 25.80 10.06 -2.82
N LYS A 224 25.60 11.35 -2.57
CA LYS A 224 24.38 11.91 -1.99
C LYS A 224 23.89 13.06 -2.85
N LYS A 225 22.57 13.16 -3.05
CA LYS A 225 21.92 14.21 -3.84
C LYS A 225 20.60 14.63 -3.21
N SER A 226 20.24 15.89 -3.43
CA SER A 226 18.88 16.41 -3.34
C SER A 226 18.47 16.89 -4.71
N ILE A 227 17.19 16.78 -5.03
CA ILE A 227 16.63 17.24 -6.30
C ILE A 227 15.38 18.06 -6.05
N GLN A 228 15.17 19.08 -6.89
CA GLN A 228 13.87 19.72 -6.99
C GLN A 228 12.95 18.86 -7.81
N CYS A 229 11.77 18.57 -7.25
CA CYS A 229 10.70 17.87 -7.96
C CYS A 229 9.39 18.25 -7.29
N LEU A 230 8.59 19.05 -7.97
CA LEU A 230 7.30 19.50 -7.46
C LEU A 230 6.35 18.33 -7.22
N ALA A 231 5.39 18.53 -6.33
CA ALA A 231 4.31 17.58 -6.06
C ALA A 231 3.65 17.11 -7.36
N GLY A 232 3.39 15.80 -7.46
CA GLY A 232 2.79 15.17 -8.63
C GLY A 232 3.68 15.08 -9.88
N CYS A 233 4.95 15.52 -9.81
CA CYS A 233 5.85 15.56 -10.97
C CYS A 233 6.86 14.40 -11.00
N MET A 234 7.49 14.23 -12.16
CA MET A 234 8.63 13.35 -12.35
C MET A 234 9.94 14.14 -12.21
N GLY A 235 10.91 13.55 -11.51
CA GLY A 235 12.24 14.12 -11.32
C GLY A 235 13.35 13.18 -11.74
N TYR A 236 14.60 13.67 -11.75
CA TYR A 236 15.77 12.86 -12.08
C TYR A 236 16.88 13.07 -11.06
N ILE A 237 17.40 11.99 -10.51
CA ILE A 237 18.61 11.98 -9.69
C ILE A 237 19.80 11.91 -10.65
N PRO A 238 20.63 12.95 -10.73
CA PRO A 238 21.86 12.91 -11.52
C PRO A 238 22.92 12.08 -10.80
N ILE A 239 23.49 11.11 -11.48
CA ILE A 239 24.56 10.26 -10.98
C ILE A 239 25.77 10.39 -11.89
N GLU A 240 26.88 10.83 -11.31
CA GLU A 240 28.15 10.93 -11.98
C GLU A 240 29.10 9.91 -11.38
N LEU A 241 29.64 9.03 -12.23
CA LEU A 241 30.56 7.98 -11.80
C LEU A 241 31.55 7.63 -12.90
N VAL A 242 32.66 7.03 -12.50
CA VAL A 242 33.69 6.53 -13.42
C VAL A 242 33.72 5.01 -13.32
N LEU A 243 33.69 4.33 -14.48
CA LEU A 243 33.89 2.89 -14.56
C LEU A 243 35.26 2.60 -15.17
N ASP A 244 36.09 1.86 -14.48
CA ASP A 244 37.44 1.53 -14.91
C ASP A 244 37.43 0.51 -16.07
N GLU A 245 36.40 -0.34 -16.12
CA GLU A 245 36.22 -1.37 -17.14
C GLU A 245 34.91 -1.18 -17.91
N SER A 246 34.83 -1.78 -19.09
CA SER A 246 33.59 -1.80 -19.86
C SER A 246 32.54 -2.68 -19.16
N PRO A 247 31.30 -2.19 -18.95
CA PRO A 247 30.23 -2.98 -18.40
C PRO A 247 29.59 -3.96 -19.40
N ALA A 248 30.19 -4.17 -20.57
CA ALA A 248 29.64 -5.03 -21.62
C ALA A 248 29.39 -6.48 -21.13
N ASP A 249 30.22 -6.95 -20.19
CA ASP A 249 30.16 -8.30 -19.64
C ASP A 249 29.92 -8.35 -18.14
N ARG A 250 29.54 -7.20 -17.52
CA ARG A 250 29.32 -7.09 -16.08
C ARG A 250 28.01 -6.41 -15.76
N PHE A 251 27.35 -6.89 -14.71
CA PHE A 251 26.18 -6.25 -14.13
C PHE A 251 26.57 -5.60 -12.80
N TYR A 252 26.29 -4.32 -12.70
CA TYR A 252 26.37 -3.58 -11.46
C TYR A 252 24.99 -3.39 -10.87
N VAL A 253 24.88 -3.31 -9.57
CA VAL A 253 23.64 -2.96 -8.86
C VAL A 253 23.76 -1.52 -8.40
N LEU A 254 22.84 -0.68 -8.84
CA LEU A 254 22.70 0.68 -8.32
C LEU A 254 21.64 0.67 -7.21
N GLU A 255 22.08 0.78 -5.97
CA GLU A 255 21.20 0.98 -4.83
C GLU A 255 20.87 2.45 -4.65
N ILE A 256 19.62 2.75 -4.36
CA ILE A 256 19.18 4.10 -4.02
C ILE A 256 18.41 4.04 -2.71
N ALA A 257 18.96 4.69 -1.70
CA ALA A 257 18.32 4.89 -0.42
C ALA A 257 17.68 6.29 -0.39
N ILE A 258 16.47 6.35 0.10
CA ILE A 258 15.67 7.57 0.18
C ILE A 258 15.41 7.87 1.64
N TYR A 259 15.87 9.04 2.10
CA TYR A 259 15.74 9.46 3.49
C TYR A 259 14.86 10.70 3.57
N THR A 260 13.99 10.75 4.56
CA THR A 260 13.33 12.00 4.92
C THR A 260 14.27 12.89 5.72
N VAL A 261 14.17 14.20 5.54
CA VAL A 261 15.02 15.18 6.25
C VAL A 261 14.79 15.16 7.77
N GLU A 262 13.66 14.65 8.21
CA GLU A 262 13.29 14.53 9.63
C GLU A 262 13.77 13.20 10.28
N GLY A 263 14.56 12.39 9.58
CA GLY A 263 15.17 11.18 10.14
C GLY A 263 14.29 9.94 10.23
N TYR A 264 13.13 9.95 9.61
CA TYR A 264 12.31 8.76 9.43
C TYR A 264 12.69 8.06 8.11
N SER A 265 13.37 6.95 8.23
CA SER A 265 13.72 6.05 7.09
C SER A 265 12.64 5.00 6.88
#